data_fa270167bf6d22c787ab7bd2e38326d6
#
_entry.id   fa270167bf6d22c787ab7bd2e38326d6
#
_cell.length_a   1.000
_cell.length_b   1.000
_cell.length_c   1.000
_cell.angle_alpha   90.00
_cell.angle_beta   90.00
_cell.angle_gamma   90.00
#
_symmetry.space_group_name_H-M   'P 1'
#
loop_
_entity.id
_entity.type
_entity.pdbx_description
1 polymer ?
#
loop_
_entity_poly.entity_id
_entity_poly.type
_entity_poly.pdbx_seq_one_letter_code
_entity_poly.pdbx_strand_id
1 'polypeptide(L)'
;MRVVQNTQMELGEIDVSQIKFDLRSRDDIPKILRGLQHLYMNEELRQSVFALLESEIAPKVDKSTGRPGMTLWSILVCGVLRLDLNADYDRLHELVNQHKTLREMLGHHLYDEDKKYVYQTLVENVNLLTSELLDKINQIIVSGGHALLKKGEGVLRGRCDSFVVETDVHFPTDINLLWDALRKAITLTAHWCERQQLSDWRQYSYNLRQLKRLMRSAQNKKRSVAKARQDKIDAQVTQAHQAYIDQAKSHLDKIQDTLTKLTATAPTE
;
A
#
# COMPACT_ATOMS: atom_id res chain seq x y z
N MET A 1 3.49 31.07 1.74
CA MET A 1 4.81 31.06 1.10
C MET A 1 5.38 29.65 1.16
N ARG A 2 5.81 29.10 0.03
CA ARG A 2 6.44 27.78 -0.03
C ARG A 2 7.64 27.85 -0.96
N VAL A 3 8.81 27.54 -0.44
CA VAL A 3 10.08 27.54 -1.17
C VAL A 3 10.61 26.13 -1.33
N VAL A 4 11.47 25.91 -2.29
CA VAL A 4 12.10 24.59 -2.48
C VAL A 4 12.98 24.25 -1.30
N GLN A 5 13.82 25.21 -0.92
CA GLN A 5 14.71 25.17 0.23
C GLN A 5 15.00 26.58 0.71
N ASN A 6 15.30 26.74 1.99
CA ASN A 6 15.79 28.00 2.50
C ASN A 6 17.20 28.26 1.94
N THR A 7 17.41 29.41 1.33
CA THR A 7 18.71 29.80 0.78
C THR A 7 19.66 30.33 1.86
N GLN A 8 19.13 30.79 2.98
CA GLN A 8 19.90 31.28 4.10
C GLN A 8 19.91 30.26 5.23
N MET A 9 21.09 29.83 5.62
CA MET A 9 21.27 28.91 6.76
C MET A 9 21.07 29.64 8.08
N GLU A 10 20.45 28.97 9.04
CA GLU A 10 20.35 29.46 10.41
C GLU A 10 21.66 29.18 11.19
N LEU A 11 21.93 29.94 12.23
CA LEU A 11 23.13 29.73 13.07
C LEU A 11 23.05 28.36 13.75
N GLY A 12 24.03 27.48 13.47
CA GLY A 12 24.08 26.10 13.99
C GLY A 12 23.43 25.06 13.07
N GLU A 13 22.82 25.46 11.97
CA GLU A 13 22.39 24.53 10.91
C GLU A 13 23.60 23.89 10.23
N ILE A 14 23.47 22.60 9.89
CA ILE A 14 24.51 21.86 9.18
C ILE A 14 24.09 21.77 7.71
N ASP A 15 25.01 22.16 6.81
CA ASP A 15 24.78 21.95 5.38
C ASP A 15 24.57 20.47 5.07
N VAL A 16 23.60 20.17 4.21
CA VAL A 16 23.25 18.79 3.85
C VAL A 16 24.48 18.00 3.39
N SER A 17 25.42 18.63 2.69
CA SER A 17 26.67 18.00 2.22
C SER A 17 27.62 17.57 3.36
N GLN A 18 27.50 18.19 4.52
CA GLN A 18 28.39 17.96 5.69
C GLN A 18 27.82 16.94 6.68
N ILE A 19 26.57 16.50 6.51
CA ILE A 19 25.92 15.52 7.37
C ILE A 19 26.66 14.18 7.28
N LYS A 20 27.01 13.60 8.45
CA LYS A 20 27.71 12.34 8.55
C LYS A 20 26.75 11.23 8.93
N PHE A 21 26.79 10.11 8.18
CA PHE A 21 25.95 8.94 8.41
C PHE A 21 26.76 7.76 8.91
N ASP A 22 26.24 7.04 9.91
CA ASP A 22 26.80 5.75 10.31
C ASP A 22 26.27 4.64 9.41
N LEU A 23 27.04 4.28 8.39
CA LEU A 23 26.68 3.23 7.44
C LEU A 23 26.85 1.80 8.01
N ARG A 24 27.39 1.64 9.21
CA ARG A 24 27.46 0.36 9.92
C ARG A 24 26.17 0.04 10.67
N SER A 25 25.29 1.04 10.79
CA SER A 25 23.97 0.84 11.38
C SER A 25 23.20 -0.25 10.62
N ARG A 26 22.45 -1.05 11.37
CA ARG A 26 21.49 -2.02 10.80
C ARG A 26 20.20 -1.35 10.34
N ASP A 27 19.97 -0.11 10.77
CA ASP A 27 18.85 0.70 10.33
C ASP A 27 19.07 1.17 8.87
N ASP A 28 18.02 1.22 8.11
CA ASP A 28 18.06 1.66 6.71
C ASP A 28 18.05 3.19 6.58
N ILE A 29 17.60 3.93 7.61
CA ILE A 29 17.53 5.39 7.61
C ILE A 29 18.86 6.05 7.18
N PRO A 30 20.04 5.69 7.72
CA PRO A 30 21.29 6.30 7.28
C PRO A 30 21.61 6.10 5.80
N LYS A 31 21.22 4.94 5.24
CA LYS A 31 21.42 4.63 3.82
C LYS A 31 20.53 5.47 2.92
N ILE A 32 19.25 5.59 3.29
CA ILE A 32 18.25 6.41 2.60
C ILE A 32 18.68 7.88 2.59
N LEU A 33 19.02 8.41 3.76
CA LEU A 33 19.46 9.80 3.91
C LEU A 33 20.74 10.08 3.14
N ARG A 34 21.67 9.12 3.06
CA ARG A 34 22.87 9.25 2.22
C ARG A 34 22.52 9.28 0.73
N GLY A 35 21.54 8.49 0.28
CA GLY A 35 21.05 8.57 -1.09
C GLY A 35 20.48 9.95 -1.43
N LEU A 36 19.68 10.52 -0.51
CA LEU A 36 19.14 11.87 -0.63
C LEU A 36 20.25 12.94 -0.60
N GLN A 37 21.26 12.79 0.25
CA GLN A 37 22.44 13.65 0.26
C GLN A 37 23.17 13.63 -1.09
N HIS A 38 23.34 12.46 -1.70
CA HIS A 38 23.96 12.33 -3.02
C HIS A 38 23.17 13.05 -4.10
N LEU A 39 21.83 12.88 -4.10
CA LEU A 39 20.93 13.64 -4.97
C LEU A 39 21.11 15.15 -4.78
N TYR A 40 21.17 15.59 -3.53
CA TYR A 40 21.34 16.99 -3.17
C TYR A 40 22.67 17.57 -3.65
N MET A 41 23.77 16.81 -3.52
CA MET A 41 25.12 17.23 -3.91
C MET A 41 25.33 17.24 -5.44
N ASN A 42 24.58 16.45 -6.18
CA ASN A 42 24.64 16.46 -7.64
C ASN A 42 23.76 17.61 -8.17
N GLU A 43 24.41 18.64 -8.69
CA GLU A 43 23.73 19.86 -9.10
C GLU A 43 22.69 19.66 -10.20
N GLU A 44 22.98 18.84 -11.20
CA GLU A 44 22.06 18.54 -12.32
C GLU A 44 20.82 17.80 -11.82
N LEU A 45 21.01 16.77 -11.02
CA LEU A 45 19.90 16.00 -10.43
C LEU A 45 19.07 16.87 -9.48
N ARG A 46 19.73 17.63 -8.63
CA ARG A 46 19.07 18.55 -7.68
C ARG A 46 18.21 19.56 -8.43
N GLN A 47 18.75 20.24 -9.42
CA GLN A 47 18.02 21.24 -10.20
C GLN A 47 16.82 20.62 -10.94
N SER A 48 16.98 19.46 -11.54
CA SER A 48 15.91 18.76 -12.25
C SER A 48 14.78 18.36 -11.31
N VAL A 49 15.11 17.77 -10.15
CA VAL A 49 14.12 17.37 -9.14
C VAL A 49 13.45 18.58 -8.52
N PHE A 50 14.20 19.65 -8.21
CA PHE A 50 13.64 20.85 -7.61
C PHE A 50 12.71 21.60 -8.56
N ALA A 51 13.06 21.71 -9.83
CA ALA A 51 12.20 22.31 -10.85
C ALA A 51 10.88 21.50 -11.01
N LEU A 52 10.97 20.17 -10.97
CA LEU A 52 9.79 19.32 -11.01
C LEU A 52 8.89 19.50 -9.79
N LEU A 53 9.46 19.52 -8.59
CA LEU A 53 8.71 19.76 -7.35
C LEU A 53 8.04 21.16 -7.36
N GLU A 54 8.72 22.17 -7.84
CA GLU A 54 8.13 23.51 -7.97
C GLU A 54 6.97 23.55 -8.95
N SER A 55 7.12 22.93 -10.11
CA SER A 55 6.10 22.95 -11.16
C SER A 55 4.84 22.20 -10.77
N GLU A 56 4.95 21.10 -10.03
CA GLU A 56 3.83 20.23 -9.71
C GLU A 56 3.15 20.58 -8.37
N ILE A 57 3.93 20.97 -7.37
CA ILE A 57 3.38 21.23 -6.01
C ILE A 57 3.04 22.71 -5.81
N ALA A 58 3.80 23.62 -6.38
CA ALA A 58 3.66 25.05 -6.09
C ALA A 58 3.23 25.94 -7.28
N PRO A 59 2.50 25.47 -8.30
CA PRO A 59 2.20 26.28 -9.49
C PRO A 59 1.32 27.50 -9.22
N LYS A 60 0.67 27.57 -8.05
CA LYS A 60 -0.29 28.64 -7.69
C LYS A 60 0.05 29.37 -6.38
N VAL A 61 1.21 29.11 -5.81
CA VAL A 61 1.58 29.68 -4.49
C VAL A 61 2.57 30.83 -4.69
N ASP A 62 2.21 32.01 -4.19
CA ASP A 62 3.12 33.15 -4.13
C ASP A 62 4.33 32.79 -3.24
N LYS A 63 5.55 32.96 -3.80
CA LYS A 63 6.79 32.65 -3.11
C LYS A 63 7.17 33.72 -2.07
N SER A 64 6.56 34.93 -2.15
CA SER A 64 6.93 36.10 -1.36
C SER A 64 5.99 36.38 -0.20
N THR A 65 4.73 35.93 -0.27
CA THR A 65 3.69 36.27 0.70
C THR A 65 3.12 35.03 1.39
N GLY A 66 2.74 35.18 2.66
CA GLY A 66 2.10 34.17 3.47
C GLY A 66 3.01 33.51 4.51
N ARG A 67 2.40 32.68 5.40
CA ARG A 67 3.14 31.96 6.43
C ARG A 67 4.08 30.91 5.80
N PRO A 68 5.35 30.80 6.26
CA PRO A 68 6.26 29.76 5.81
C PRO A 68 5.67 28.37 6.06
N GLY A 69 5.56 27.55 4.99
CA GLY A 69 5.20 26.14 5.08
C GLY A 69 6.45 25.26 5.04
N MET A 70 6.26 23.93 5.10
CA MET A 70 7.37 22.99 4.87
C MET A 70 7.99 23.25 3.50
N THR A 71 9.32 23.22 3.43
CA THR A 71 10.05 23.33 2.16
C THR A 71 9.77 22.12 1.28
N LEU A 72 9.86 22.26 -0.04
CA LEU A 72 9.66 21.13 -0.95
C LEU A 72 10.72 20.04 -0.75
N TRP A 73 11.94 20.43 -0.38
CA TRP A 73 12.99 19.50 0.03
C TRP A 73 12.58 18.67 1.24
N SER A 74 12.09 19.30 2.31
CA SER A 74 11.62 18.59 3.50
C SER A 74 10.47 17.64 3.20
N ILE A 75 9.54 18.04 2.32
CA ILE A 75 8.45 17.19 1.86
C ILE A 75 8.98 15.95 1.14
N LEU A 76 9.93 16.14 0.23
CA LEU A 76 10.57 15.04 -0.51
C LEU A 76 11.28 14.07 0.44
N VAL A 77 12.09 14.58 1.37
CA VAL A 77 12.82 13.77 2.36
C VAL A 77 11.85 12.94 3.19
N CYS A 78 10.79 13.56 3.72
CA CYS A 78 9.77 12.86 4.51
C CYS A 78 9.02 11.80 3.69
N GLY A 79 8.69 12.11 2.44
CA GLY A 79 7.98 11.19 1.55
C GLY A 79 8.81 9.97 1.16
N VAL A 80 10.06 10.18 0.77
CA VAL A 80 10.99 9.10 0.43
C VAL A 80 11.22 8.20 1.64
N LEU A 81 11.48 8.80 2.81
CA LEU A 81 11.70 8.03 4.04
C LEU A 81 10.46 7.19 4.42
N ARG A 82 9.26 7.79 4.32
CA ARG A 82 8.01 7.08 4.60
C ARG A 82 7.81 5.88 3.68
N LEU A 83 8.05 6.05 2.38
CA LEU A 83 7.86 5.01 1.38
C LEU A 83 8.87 3.87 1.53
N ASP A 84 10.15 4.20 1.67
CA ASP A 84 11.21 3.20 1.74
C ASP A 84 11.14 2.35 3.03
N LEU A 85 10.78 2.96 4.15
CA LEU A 85 10.57 2.26 5.42
C LEU A 85 9.18 1.61 5.53
N ASN A 86 8.29 1.79 4.55
CA ASN A 86 6.88 1.42 4.65
C ASN A 86 6.25 1.90 5.98
N ALA A 87 6.57 3.13 6.38
CA ALA A 87 6.17 3.70 7.65
C ALA A 87 4.78 4.34 7.56
N ASP A 88 3.99 4.18 8.61
CA ASP A 88 2.79 4.99 8.81
C ASP A 88 3.15 6.43 9.21
N TYR A 89 2.16 7.29 9.30
CA TYR A 89 2.39 8.69 9.67
C TYR A 89 2.75 8.88 11.13
N ASP A 90 2.36 7.98 12.03
CA ASP A 90 2.72 8.04 13.44
C ASP A 90 4.23 7.80 13.59
N ARG A 91 4.76 6.78 12.94
CA ARG A 91 6.20 6.50 12.90
C ARG A 91 6.99 7.62 12.22
N LEU A 92 6.49 8.14 11.09
CA LEU A 92 7.13 9.27 10.42
C LEU A 92 7.19 10.49 11.34
N HIS A 93 6.10 10.82 12.04
CA HIS A 93 6.01 11.93 12.99
C HIS A 93 7.04 11.78 14.13
N GLU A 94 7.21 10.58 14.65
CA GLU A 94 8.22 10.31 15.67
C GLU A 94 9.65 10.50 15.11
N LEU A 95 9.93 9.94 13.92
CA LEU A 95 11.23 10.04 13.29
C LEU A 95 11.64 11.49 13.00
N VAL A 96 10.78 12.31 12.41
CA VAL A 96 11.11 13.71 12.08
C VAL A 96 11.31 14.58 13.31
N ASN A 97 10.74 14.19 14.45
CA ASN A 97 10.87 14.93 15.70
C ASN A 97 12.00 14.43 16.61
N GLN A 98 12.43 13.16 16.47
CA GLN A 98 13.37 12.52 17.40
C GLN A 98 14.68 12.11 16.74
N HIS A 99 14.69 11.76 15.43
CA HIS A 99 15.89 11.24 14.80
C HIS A 99 16.87 12.36 14.42
N LYS A 100 18.02 12.41 15.10
CA LYS A 100 19.02 13.48 14.98
C LYS A 100 19.41 13.77 13.52
N THR A 101 19.91 12.77 12.80
CA THR A 101 20.44 12.94 11.44
C THR A 101 19.35 13.33 10.43
N LEU A 102 18.11 12.86 10.66
CA LEU A 102 16.97 13.28 9.85
C LEU A 102 16.62 14.74 10.11
N ARG A 103 16.66 15.19 11.36
CA ARG A 103 16.45 16.61 11.70
C ARG A 103 17.50 17.50 11.05
N GLU A 104 18.77 17.09 11.08
CA GLU A 104 19.85 17.79 10.35
C GLU A 104 19.55 17.87 8.83
N MET A 105 19.06 16.77 8.23
CA MET A 105 18.67 16.74 6.81
C MET A 105 17.48 17.67 6.50
N LEU A 106 16.61 17.93 7.47
CA LEU A 106 15.47 18.82 7.36
C LEU A 106 15.82 20.30 7.67
N GLY A 107 17.09 20.62 7.95
CA GLY A 107 17.57 21.96 8.23
C GLY A 107 17.40 22.40 9.69
N HIS A 108 17.33 21.45 10.62
CA HIS A 108 17.28 21.79 12.05
C HIS A 108 18.66 21.65 12.67
N HIS A 109 19.03 22.60 13.53
CA HIS A 109 20.24 22.48 14.31
C HIS A 109 20.03 21.75 15.64
N LEU A 110 21.11 21.37 16.30
CA LEU A 110 21.10 20.55 17.52
C LEU A 110 20.32 21.18 18.70
N TYR A 111 20.17 22.52 18.69
CA TYR A 111 19.50 23.27 19.76
C TYR A 111 18.03 23.60 19.45
N ASP A 112 17.49 23.13 18.32
CA ASP A 112 16.10 23.34 17.88
C ASP A 112 15.13 22.35 18.53
N GLU A 113 15.25 22.11 19.83
CA GLU A 113 14.36 21.16 20.53
C GLU A 113 12.89 21.57 20.48
N ASP A 114 12.61 22.87 20.39
CA ASP A 114 11.25 23.42 20.36
C ASP A 114 10.59 23.36 18.98
N LYS A 115 11.37 23.28 17.90
CA LYS A 115 10.83 23.15 16.52
C LYS A 115 10.36 21.73 16.27
N LYS A 116 9.06 21.49 16.40
CA LYS A 116 8.43 20.17 16.17
C LYS A 116 7.47 20.24 15.00
N TYR A 117 7.46 19.16 14.22
CA TYR A 117 6.45 18.96 13.18
C TYR A 117 5.16 18.45 13.82
N VAL A 118 4.03 19.06 13.43
CA VAL A 118 2.70 18.62 13.83
C VAL A 118 2.26 17.51 12.91
N TYR A 119 1.63 16.47 13.45
CA TYR A 119 1.16 15.30 12.70
C TYR A 119 0.34 15.68 11.46
N GLN A 120 -0.67 16.54 11.62
CA GLN A 120 -1.53 16.96 10.51
C GLN A 120 -0.74 17.68 9.41
N THR A 121 0.26 18.49 9.77
CA THR A 121 1.13 19.16 8.80
C THR A 121 1.94 18.16 7.97
N LEU A 122 2.41 17.07 8.57
CA LEU A 122 3.11 16.01 7.83
C LEU A 122 2.17 15.30 6.86
N VAL A 123 0.97 14.91 7.31
CA VAL A 123 -0.02 14.25 6.45
C VAL A 123 -0.37 15.11 5.24
N GLU A 124 -0.71 16.37 5.47
CA GLU A 124 -1.12 17.31 4.40
C GLU A 124 0.00 17.58 3.40
N ASN A 125 1.24 17.74 3.86
CA ASN A 125 2.36 18.08 3.00
C ASN A 125 2.93 16.85 2.26
N VAL A 126 3.08 15.71 2.91
CA VAL A 126 3.60 14.50 2.27
C VAL A 126 2.61 13.94 1.22
N ASN A 127 1.30 14.10 1.43
CA ASN A 127 0.29 13.71 0.45
C ASN A 127 0.32 14.56 -0.85
N LEU A 128 1.07 15.65 -0.90
CA LEU A 128 1.31 16.40 -2.14
C LEU A 128 2.20 15.63 -3.14
N LEU A 129 2.93 14.63 -2.67
CA LEU A 129 3.72 13.75 -3.52
C LEU A 129 2.80 12.67 -4.12
N THR A 130 2.19 12.98 -5.26
CA THR A 130 1.36 12.02 -5.99
C THR A 130 2.21 10.90 -6.61
N SER A 131 1.57 9.78 -6.97
CA SER A 131 2.24 8.65 -7.64
C SER A 131 2.92 9.10 -8.93
N GLU A 132 2.24 9.94 -9.72
CA GLU A 132 2.75 10.44 -10.99
C GLU A 132 3.99 11.33 -10.80
N LEU A 133 4.00 12.16 -9.74
CA LEU A 133 5.15 12.98 -9.40
C LEU A 133 6.33 12.12 -8.95
N LEU A 134 6.08 11.12 -8.12
CA LEU A 134 7.10 10.18 -7.66
C LEU A 134 7.70 9.38 -8.82
N ASP A 135 6.89 8.96 -9.78
CA ASP A 135 7.37 8.27 -10.98
C ASP A 135 8.29 9.17 -11.82
N LYS A 136 7.92 10.44 -12.01
CA LYS A 136 8.78 11.42 -12.71
C LYS A 136 10.10 11.64 -11.98
N ILE A 137 10.07 11.78 -10.64
CA ILE A 137 11.29 11.91 -9.83
C ILE A 137 12.16 10.66 -9.96
N ASN A 138 11.56 9.48 -9.89
CA ASN A 138 12.27 8.21 -10.03
C ASN A 138 12.96 8.10 -11.41
N GLN A 139 12.29 8.51 -12.49
CA GLN A 139 12.89 8.54 -13.83
C GLN A 139 14.13 9.44 -13.90
N ILE A 140 14.09 10.62 -13.28
CA ILE A 140 15.24 11.54 -13.21
C ILE A 140 16.40 10.87 -12.44
N ILE A 141 16.11 10.28 -11.27
CA ILE A 141 17.13 9.65 -10.43
C ILE A 141 17.76 8.44 -11.13
N VAL A 142 16.95 7.57 -11.74
CA VAL A 142 17.41 6.38 -12.46
C VAL A 142 18.27 6.80 -13.66
N SER A 143 17.84 7.80 -14.43
CA SER A 143 18.59 8.32 -15.57
C SER A 143 19.96 8.88 -15.14
N GLY A 144 20.00 9.64 -14.04
CA GLY A 144 21.24 10.15 -13.45
C GLY A 144 22.14 9.03 -12.93
N GLY A 145 21.57 8.01 -12.26
CA GLY A 145 22.29 6.84 -11.77
C GLY A 145 22.90 6.02 -12.92
N HIS A 146 22.19 5.86 -14.03
CA HIS A 146 22.74 5.20 -15.22
C HIS A 146 23.89 5.98 -15.83
N ALA A 147 23.83 7.31 -15.84
CA ALA A 147 24.92 8.14 -16.33
C ALA A 147 26.21 7.96 -15.50
N LEU A 148 26.08 7.77 -14.18
CA LEU A 148 27.22 7.49 -13.28
C LEU A 148 27.80 6.09 -13.46
N LEU A 149 26.96 5.09 -13.80
CA LEU A 149 27.36 3.70 -13.97
C LEU A 149 27.84 3.37 -15.38
N LYS A 150 27.73 4.29 -16.35
CA LYS A 150 28.19 4.07 -17.71
C LYS A 150 29.72 3.93 -17.78
N LYS A 151 30.20 2.77 -17.43
CA LYS A 151 31.45 2.22 -17.87
C LYS A 151 31.21 1.37 -19.14
N GLY A 152 31.16 2.04 -20.30
CA GLY A 152 31.05 1.37 -21.60
C GLY A 152 29.61 1.25 -22.12
N GLU A 153 29.51 1.20 -23.45
CA GLU A 153 28.26 0.98 -24.22
C GLU A 153 27.76 -0.47 -24.05
N GLY A 154 27.24 -0.77 -22.86
CA GLY A 154 26.64 -2.07 -22.57
C GLY A 154 25.16 -2.07 -22.90
N VAL A 155 24.69 -3.12 -23.57
CA VAL A 155 23.25 -3.39 -23.74
C VAL A 155 22.57 -3.37 -22.36
N LEU A 156 21.52 -2.59 -22.24
CA LEU A 156 20.72 -2.47 -21.01
C LEU A 156 20.16 -3.86 -20.65
N ARG A 157 20.64 -4.44 -19.56
CA ARG A 157 20.15 -5.73 -19.05
C ARG A 157 19.17 -5.45 -17.91
N GLY A 158 17.89 -5.56 -18.21
CA GLY A 158 16.83 -5.53 -17.21
C GLY A 158 16.60 -6.93 -16.63
N ARG A 159 16.37 -7.01 -15.34
CA ARG A 159 15.88 -8.21 -14.66
C ARG A 159 14.47 -7.90 -14.19
N CYS A 160 13.51 -8.67 -14.66
CA CYS A 160 12.14 -8.60 -14.18
C CYS A 160 11.97 -9.71 -13.14
N ASP A 161 11.55 -9.35 -11.94
CA ASP A 161 11.21 -10.32 -10.90
C ASP A 161 9.72 -10.24 -10.60
N SER A 162 9.14 -11.39 -10.25
CA SER A 162 7.75 -11.43 -9.81
C SER A 162 7.70 -11.13 -8.30
N PHE A 163 6.80 -10.26 -7.91
CA PHE A 163 6.52 -10.02 -6.50
C PHE A 163 5.08 -10.39 -6.18
N VAL A 164 4.87 -10.87 -4.97
CA VAL A 164 3.54 -11.17 -4.47
C VAL A 164 2.88 -9.85 -4.06
N VAL A 165 1.83 -9.48 -4.78
CA VAL A 165 0.97 -8.37 -4.33
C VAL A 165 0.10 -8.90 -3.20
N GLU A 166 0.23 -8.32 -2.02
CA GLU A 166 -0.71 -8.56 -0.95
C GLU A 166 -2.09 -8.07 -1.40
N THR A 167 -2.95 -9.02 -1.68
CA THR A 167 -4.37 -8.73 -1.93
C THR A 167 -5.10 -8.86 -0.60
N ASP A 168 -6.17 -8.10 -0.42
CA ASP A 168 -7.08 -8.21 0.76
C ASP A 168 -7.89 -9.53 0.70
N VAL A 169 -7.17 -10.62 0.50
CA VAL A 169 -7.71 -11.98 0.46
C VAL A 169 -7.38 -12.63 1.80
N HIS A 170 -8.42 -12.94 2.56
CA HIS A 170 -8.25 -13.68 3.81
C HIS A 170 -7.55 -15.02 3.58
N PHE A 171 -6.85 -15.52 4.58
CA PHE A 171 -6.07 -16.75 4.51
C PHE A 171 -6.84 -17.90 3.81
N PRO A 172 -6.28 -18.51 2.75
CA PRO A 172 -6.98 -19.51 1.92
C PRO A 172 -7.14 -20.83 2.68
N THR A 173 -8.18 -20.94 3.48
CA THR A 173 -8.62 -22.23 4.00
C THR A 173 -9.66 -22.84 3.06
N ASP A 174 -9.75 -24.18 3.01
CA ASP A 174 -10.72 -24.89 2.16
C ASP A 174 -12.14 -24.39 2.39
N ILE A 175 -12.49 -24.06 3.62
CA ILE A 175 -13.80 -23.51 3.99
C ILE A 175 -14.03 -22.15 3.33
N ASN A 176 -13.02 -21.28 3.33
CA ASN A 176 -13.10 -19.96 2.73
C ASN A 176 -13.11 -20.04 1.20
N LEU A 177 -12.26 -20.87 0.62
CA LEU A 177 -12.21 -21.09 -0.84
C LEU A 177 -13.55 -21.61 -1.37
N LEU A 178 -14.15 -22.59 -0.67
CA LEU A 178 -15.47 -23.10 -1.02
C LEU A 178 -16.55 -22.00 -0.93
N TRP A 179 -16.50 -21.17 0.10
CA TRP A 179 -17.42 -20.04 0.24
C TRP A 179 -17.29 -19.05 -0.93
N ASP A 180 -16.08 -18.64 -1.27
CA ASP A 180 -15.86 -17.65 -2.32
C ASP A 180 -16.26 -18.17 -3.70
N ALA A 181 -15.95 -19.43 -3.99
CA ALA A 181 -16.36 -20.08 -5.21
C ALA A 181 -17.89 -20.15 -5.33
N LEU A 182 -18.57 -20.62 -4.29
CA LEU A 182 -20.04 -20.73 -4.28
C LEU A 182 -20.71 -19.35 -4.32
N ARG A 183 -20.22 -18.40 -3.56
CA ARG A 183 -20.74 -17.02 -3.58
C ARG A 183 -20.68 -16.45 -5.00
N LYS A 184 -19.55 -16.62 -5.68
CA LYS A 184 -19.37 -16.12 -7.04
C LYS A 184 -20.28 -16.87 -8.02
N ALA A 185 -20.32 -18.20 -7.95
CA ALA A 185 -21.16 -19.04 -8.82
C ALA A 185 -22.64 -18.70 -8.66
N ILE A 186 -23.16 -18.66 -7.43
CA ILE A 186 -24.57 -18.31 -7.14
C ILE A 186 -24.91 -16.92 -7.66
N THR A 187 -24.04 -15.92 -7.43
CA THR A 187 -24.29 -14.56 -7.87
C THR A 187 -24.33 -14.46 -9.40
N LEU A 188 -23.36 -15.09 -10.08
CA LEU A 188 -23.35 -15.08 -11.55
C LEU A 188 -24.59 -15.78 -12.15
N THR A 189 -24.94 -16.96 -11.62
CA THR A 189 -26.11 -17.71 -12.09
C THR A 189 -27.41 -16.91 -11.85
N ALA A 190 -27.54 -16.25 -10.70
CA ALA A 190 -28.69 -15.41 -10.41
C ALA A 190 -28.81 -14.23 -11.39
N HIS A 191 -27.73 -13.53 -11.72
CA HIS A 191 -27.72 -12.44 -12.70
C HIS A 191 -28.05 -12.94 -14.11
N TRP A 192 -27.59 -14.13 -14.49
CA TRP A 192 -27.92 -14.69 -15.79
C TRP A 192 -29.40 -15.08 -15.88
N CYS A 193 -29.94 -15.67 -14.80
CA CYS A 193 -31.37 -15.96 -14.72
C CYS A 193 -32.21 -14.68 -14.81
N GLU A 194 -31.81 -13.62 -14.14
CA GLU A 194 -32.50 -12.31 -14.20
C GLU A 194 -32.52 -11.76 -15.62
N ARG A 195 -31.38 -11.81 -16.35
CA ARG A 195 -31.34 -11.39 -17.77
C ARG A 195 -32.21 -12.20 -18.69
N GLN A 196 -32.38 -13.50 -18.41
CA GLN A 196 -33.18 -14.42 -19.18
C GLN A 196 -34.62 -14.54 -18.65
N GLN A 197 -35.01 -13.68 -17.68
CA GLN A 197 -36.34 -13.67 -17.03
C GLN A 197 -36.73 -15.01 -16.38
N LEU A 198 -35.75 -15.81 -15.97
CA LEU A 198 -35.96 -17.06 -15.23
C LEU A 198 -36.13 -16.78 -13.73
N SER A 199 -37.05 -17.49 -13.08
CA SER A 199 -37.40 -17.26 -11.67
C SER A 199 -36.59 -18.09 -10.67
N ASP A 200 -35.70 -18.97 -11.14
CA ASP A 200 -35.07 -20.04 -10.34
C ASP A 200 -34.21 -19.53 -9.18
N TRP A 201 -33.67 -18.29 -9.27
CA TRP A 201 -32.74 -17.70 -8.29
C TRP A 201 -33.22 -16.42 -7.61
N ARG A 202 -34.54 -16.18 -7.59
CA ARG A 202 -35.09 -14.97 -6.95
C ARG A 202 -34.65 -14.77 -5.50
N GLN A 203 -34.40 -15.85 -4.77
CA GLN A 203 -33.99 -15.81 -3.36
C GLN A 203 -32.49 -16.03 -3.15
N TYR A 204 -31.63 -15.75 -4.14
CA TYR A 204 -30.20 -16.01 -4.04
C TYR A 204 -29.54 -15.32 -2.83
N SER A 205 -29.95 -14.10 -2.48
CA SER A 205 -29.45 -13.38 -1.31
C SER A 205 -29.76 -14.09 0.03
N TYR A 206 -30.91 -14.74 0.13
CA TYR A 206 -31.25 -15.57 1.27
C TYR A 206 -30.38 -16.82 1.30
N ASN A 207 -30.21 -17.49 0.18
CA ASN A 207 -29.36 -18.69 0.05
C ASN A 207 -27.91 -18.37 0.45
N LEU A 208 -27.36 -17.24 0.02
CA LEU A 208 -26.02 -16.78 0.43
C LEU A 208 -25.93 -16.54 1.93
N ARG A 209 -26.94 -15.94 2.55
CA ARG A 209 -26.96 -15.73 4.00
C ARG A 209 -26.97 -17.05 4.79
N GLN A 210 -27.76 -18.02 4.34
CA GLN A 210 -27.80 -19.35 4.97
C GLN A 210 -26.47 -20.08 4.83
N LEU A 211 -25.89 -20.10 3.63
CA LEU A 211 -24.60 -20.70 3.38
C LEU A 211 -23.48 -20.06 4.21
N LYS A 212 -23.47 -18.72 4.33
CA LYS A 212 -22.52 -17.99 5.17
C LYS A 212 -22.67 -18.32 6.67
N ARG A 213 -23.89 -18.57 7.13
CA ARG A 213 -24.16 -18.98 8.52
C ARG A 213 -23.56 -20.37 8.79
N LEU A 214 -23.71 -21.32 7.86
CA LEU A 214 -23.11 -22.65 7.98
C LEU A 214 -21.58 -22.59 7.92
N MET A 215 -21.00 -21.81 7.01
CA MET A 215 -19.56 -21.57 6.95
C MET A 215 -19.02 -21.05 8.30
N ARG A 216 -19.64 -20.01 8.86
CA ARG A 216 -19.25 -19.46 10.17
C ARG A 216 -19.40 -20.49 11.31
N SER A 217 -20.43 -21.32 11.26
CA SER A 217 -20.60 -22.40 12.24
C SER A 217 -19.47 -23.44 12.17
N ALA A 218 -19.03 -23.80 10.95
CA ALA A 218 -17.90 -24.68 10.73
C ALA A 218 -16.58 -24.07 11.22
N GLN A 219 -16.36 -22.78 10.97
CA GLN A 219 -15.15 -22.06 11.42
C GLN A 219 -15.08 -21.91 12.95
N ASN A 220 -16.19 -21.53 13.60
CA ASN A 220 -16.19 -21.17 15.01
C ASN A 220 -16.09 -22.37 15.96
N LYS A 221 -16.50 -23.56 15.54
CA LYS A 221 -16.47 -24.75 16.40
C LYS A 221 -15.06 -25.32 16.65
N LYS A 222 -14.05 -24.86 15.91
CA LYS A 222 -12.66 -25.28 16.05
C LYS A 222 -11.90 -24.60 17.19
N ARG A 223 -12.52 -23.70 17.96
CA ARG A 223 -11.88 -22.93 19.04
C ARG A 223 -11.89 -23.70 20.36
N SER A 224 -10.67 -23.97 20.83
CA SER A 224 -10.17 -24.34 22.15
C SER A 224 -11.17 -24.87 23.20
N VAL A 225 -11.01 -26.15 23.58
CA VAL A 225 -11.69 -26.72 24.73
C VAL A 225 -10.79 -27.71 25.47
N ALA A 226 -11.02 -27.82 26.81
CA ALA A 226 -10.31 -28.75 27.67
C ALA A 226 -10.40 -30.22 27.17
N LYS A 227 -9.29 -30.95 27.24
CA LYS A 227 -9.15 -32.33 26.73
C LYS A 227 -10.31 -33.30 27.07
N ALA A 228 -10.98 -33.13 28.21
CA ALA A 228 -12.07 -34.02 28.66
C ALA A 228 -13.39 -33.91 27.83
N ARG A 229 -13.48 -32.95 26.88
CA ARG A 229 -14.66 -32.78 26.02
C ARG A 229 -14.34 -32.91 24.54
N GLN A 230 -13.14 -33.37 24.19
CA GLN A 230 -12.63 -33.40 22.83
C GLN A 230 -13.53 -34.21 21.89
N ASP A 231 -13.89 -35.46 22.25
CA ASP A 231 -14.68 -36.36 21.40
C ASP A 231 -16.05 -35.78 21.01
N LYS A 232 -16.72 -35.11 21.99
CA LYS A 232 -18.02 -34.48 21.71
C LYS A 232 -17.90 -33.28 20.80
N ILE A 233 -16.78 -32.55 20.90
CA ILE A 233 -16.52 -31.38 20.06
C ILE A 233 -16.14 -31.83 18.65
N ASP A 234 -15.33 -32.84 18.51
CA ASP A 234 -14.93 -33.38 17.21
C ASP A 234 -16.15 -33.89 16.44
N ALA A 235 -17.08 -34.56 17.11
CA ALA A 235 -18.37 -34.94 16.52
C ALA A 235 -19.19 -33.71 16.04
N GLN A 236 -19.26 -32.68 16.88
CA GLN A 236 -19.96 -31.42 16.53
C GLN A 236 -19.27 -30.64 15.40
N VAL A 237 -17.94 -30.64 15.34
CA VAL A 237 -17.14 -30.06 14.26
C VAL A 237 -17.44 -30.81 12.96
N THR A 238 -17.33 -32.13 12.97
CA THR A 238 -17.64 -32.98 11.82
C THR A 238 -19.04 -32.74 11.30
N GLN A 239 -20.05 -32.71 12.20
CA GLN A 239 -21.42 -32.40 11.83
C GLN A 239 -21.61 -31.03 11.20
N ALA A 240 -20.92 -30.00 11.70
CA ALA A 240 -21.01 -28.64 11.16
C ALA A 240 -20.37 -28.55 9.76
N HIS A 241 -19.23 -29.21 9.57
CA HIS A 241 -18.56 -29.27 8.27
C HIS A 241 -19.43 -30.04 7.27
N GLN A 242 -20.01 -31.18 7.68
CA GLN A 242 -20.89 -31.98 6.82
C GLN A 242 -22.12 -31.18 6.37
N ALA A 243 -22.78 -30.47 7.30
CA ALA A 243 -23.93 -29.62 6.96
C ALA A 243 -23.57 -28.53 5.96
N TYR A 244 -22.37 -27.94 6.08
CA TYR A 244 -21.89 -26.94 5.14
C TYR A 244 -21.62 -27.56 3.76
N ILE A 245 -20.97 -28.71 3.69
CA ILE A 245 -20.65 -29.41 2.46
C ILE A 245 -21.95 -29.89 1.76
N ASP A 246 -22.92 -30.43 2.49
CA ASP A 246 -24.19 -30.88 1.93
C ASP A 246 -24.98 -29.72 1.32
N GLN A 247 -25.01 -28.56 1.99
CA GLN A 247 -25.64 -27.37 1.44
C GLN A 247 -24.88 -26.84 0.21
N ALA A 248 -23.53 -26.92 0.21
CA ALA A 248 -22.71 -26.55 -0.93
C ALA A 248 -23.02 -27.43 -2.15
N LYS A 249 -23.11 -28.76 -1.97
CA LYS A 249 -23.48 -29.72 -3.03
C LYS A 249 -24.87 -29.41 -3.59
N SER A 250 -25.86 -29.21 -2.72
CA SER A 250 -27.22 -28.84 -3.15
C SER A 250 -27.26 -27.58 -4.01
N HIS A 251 -26.44 -26.57 -3.70
CA HIS A 251 -26.35 -25.36 -4.55
C HIS A 251 -25.64 -25.65 -5.87
N LEU A 252 -24.60 -26.50 -5.88
CA LEU A 252 -23.90 -26.89 -7.12
C LEU A 252 -24.85 -27.65 -8.06
N ASP A 253 -25.60 -28.61 -7.54
CA ASP A 253 -26.58 -29.34 -8.33
C ASP A 253 -27.62 -28.38 -8.95
N LYS A 254 -28.14 -27.46 -8.14
CA LYS A 254 -29.07 -26.44 -8.62
C LYS A 254 -28.45 -25.52 -9.67
N ILE A 255 -27.16 -25.15 -9.55
CA ILE A 255 -26.45 -24.38 -10.56
C ILE A 255 -26.34 -25.18 -11.87
N GLN A 256 -25.95 -26.44 -11.79
CA GLN A 256 -25.84 -27.33 -12.98
C GLN A 256 -27.17 -27.46 -13.72
N ASP A 257 -28.26 -27.70 -13.00
CA ASP A 257 -29.60 -27.75 -13.57
C ASP A 257 -29.99 -26.42 -14.26
N THR A 258 -29.62 -25.28 -13.64
CA THR A 258 -29.90 -23.98 -14.20
C THR A 258 -29.06 -23.72 -15.46
N LEU A 259 -27.78 -24.12 -15.46
CA LEU A 259 -26.90 -23.99 -16.64
C LEU A 259 -27.44 -24.80 -17.82
N THR A 260 -27.97 -25.99 -17.58
CA THR A 260 -28.63 -26.80 -18.63
C THR A 260 -29.84 -26.08 -19.25
N LYS A 261 -30.65 -25.40 -18.44
CA LYS A 261 -31.75 -24.58 -18.92
C LYS A 261 -31.29 -23.35 -19.72
N LEU A 262 -30.23 -22.70 -19.24
CA LEU A 262 -29.65 -21.49 -19.87
C LEU A 262 -29.03 -21.84 -21.24
N THR A 263 -28.33 -22.95 -21.36
CA THR A 263 -27.75 -23.39 -22.64
C THR A 263 -28.82 -23.78 -23.65
N ALA A 264 -29.96 -24.29 -23.21
CA ALA A 264 -31.09 -24.61 -24.07
C ALA A 264 -31.81 -23.38 -24.63
N THR A 265 -31.67 -22.22 -23.98
CA THR A 265 -32.28 -20.93 -24.39
C THR A 265 -31.33 -20.02 -25.14
N ALA A 266 -30.04 -20.36 -25.26
CA ALA A 266 -29.11 -19.60 -26.07
C ALA A 266 -29.45 -19.72 -27.56
N PRO A 267 -29.64 -18.63 -28.32
CA PRO A 267 -29.76 -18.74 -29.76
C PRO A 267 -28.47 -19.35 -30.32
N THR A 268 -28.62 -20.39 -31.09
CA THR A 268 -27.55 -20.93 -31.95
C THR A 268 -27.21 -19.83 -32.97
N GLU A 269 -26.06 -19.13 -32.77
CA GLU A 269 -25.40 -18.34 -33.83
C GLU A 269 -24.62 -19.31 -34.75
#